data_b9b345bf1de7842275163d42c987e6cf
#
_entry.id   b9b345bf1de7842275163d42c987e6cf
#
_cell.length_a   1.000
_cell.length_b   1.000
_cell.length_c   1.000
_cell.angle_alpha   90.00
_cell.angle_beta   90.00
_cell.angle_gamma   90.00
#
_symmetry.space_group_name_H-M   'P 1'
#
loop_
_entity.id
_entity.type
_entity.pdbx_description
1 polymer ?
#
loop_
_entity_poly.entity_id
_entity_poly.type
_entity_poly.pdbx_seq_one_letter_code
_entity_poly.pdbx_strand_id
1 'polypeptide(L)'
;PCYFGSALKMEGIETFLNGFEFWTEEDTYPSEFSAKVYKISRDEQGNRLTHLKVTGGVLKVKDLLRTKSDGEDDVLEKVNQIRVYSGEKSEVRQRAEAGEICAVTGLAETYPGQGLGEEAETLPPLLEPVLTCQVCLPEGCDPALMLPKLKLLEEEQPELHIVWDEQLQEIQAQIMGEIQTEILQSVIAERFGIDVTFGKSHIVYKETIANTVEGVGHFEPLRHYAEVHLLLEPLPAGSGLQIDVDCSEDMLDKNWQRLIVTHLLEREHRGVLTGSAITDMKITLIAGRAHQKHTEGGDFRQATYRAIRQGLMEAESVLLEPYYQFRIELPEQMIGRAMTDIEKMNGTFEITQAQGGLSVLTGRAPVSEMQDYPKEVAAYTKGFGRIFLTLDGYAPCHNAAEVIDAIGYDAEHDTANPSGSVFCAHGAGFTVPWNEVKEHMHVEGW
;
A
#
# COMPACT_ATOMS: atom_id res chain seq x y z
N PRO A 1 34.47 -12.16 0.03
CA PRO A 1 35.28 -13.28 -0.51
C PRO A 1 34.64 -13.85 -1.78
N CYS A 2 35.48 -14.37 -2.70
CA CYS A 2 35.03 -15.04 -3.91
C CYS A 2 35.61 -16.46 -3.92
N TYR A 3 34.76 -17.44 -4.26
CA TYR A 3 35.15 -18.84 -4.37
C TYR A 3 34.84 -19.36 -5.77
N PHE A 4 35.74 -20.16 -6.30
CA PHE A 4 35.58 -20.81 -7.60
C PHE A 4 35.35 -22.31 -7.39
N GLY A 5 34.38 -22.86 -8.07
CA GLY A 5 34.04 -24.28 -7.95
C GLY A 5 33.09 -24.75 -9.05
N SER A 6 32.84 -26.04 -9.06
CA SER A 6 31.87 -26.70 -9.92
C SER A 6 30.97 -27.58 -9.06
N ALA A 7 29.72 -27.18 -8.87
CA ALA A 7 28.74 -27.99 -8.15
C ALA A 7 28.52 -29.37 -8.80
N LEU A 8 28.48 -29.42 -10.13
CA LEU A 8 28.33 -30.68 -10.88
C LEU A 8 29.47 -31.67 -10.63
N LYS A 9 30.71 -31.17 -10.48
CA LYS A 9 31.87 -31.99 -10.24
C LYS A 9 32.25 -32.11 -8.76
N MET A 10 31.51 -31.44 -7.88
CA MET A 10 31.80 -31.34 -6.44
C MET A 10 33.18 -30.73 -6.11
N GLU A 11 33.76 -29.98 -7.05
CA GLU A 11 35.06 -29.31 -6.86
C GLU A 11 34.84 -27.96 -6.18
N GLY A 12 35.64 -27.62 -5.14
CA GLY A 12 35.63 -26.35 -4.43
C GLY A 12 34.48 -26.18 -3.43
N ILE A 13 33.57 -27.15 -3.29
CA ILE A 13 32.43 -27.08 -2.37
C ILE A 13 32.87 -27.02 -0.91
N GLU A 14 33.81 -27.89 -0.53
CA GLU A 14 34.37 -27.91 0.85
C GLU A 14 35.06 -26.58 1.20
N THR A 15 35.83 -26.03 0.27
CA THR A 15 36.47 -24.72 0.46
C THR A 15 35.45 -23.59 0.63
N PHE A 16 34.35 -23.64 -0.15
CA PHE A 16 33.24 -22.70 -0.02
C PHE A 16 32.54 -22.82 1.33
N LEU A 17 32.22 -24.04 1.80
CA LEU A 17 31.55 -24.27 3.07
C LEU A 17 32.43 -23.84 4.26
N ASN A 18 33.73 -24.16 4.25
CA ASN A 18 34.66 -23.72 5.26
C ASN A 18 34.83 -22.18 5.26
N GLY A 19 34.80 -21.57 4.07
CA GLY A 19 34.80 -20.12 3.94
C GLY A 19 33.52 -19.49 4.46
N PHE A 20 32.38 -20.12 4.23
CA PHE A 20 31.12 -19.67 4.75
C PHE A 20 31.10 -19.67 6.28
N GLU A 21 31.54 -20.77 6.92
CA GLU A 21 31.66 -20.86 8.36
C GLU A 21 32.65 -19.80 8.93
N PHE A 22 33.77 -19.56 8.26
CA PHE A 22 34.81 -18.60 8.71
C PHE A 22 34.34 -17.13 8.61
N TRP A 23 33.53 -16.77 7.60
CA TRP A 23 33.09 -15.40 7.36
C TRP A 23 31.72 -15.05 7.94
N THR A 24 30.99 -16.04 8.48
CA THR A 24 29.72 -15.81 9.15
C THR A 24 29.97 -15.46 10.62
N GLU A 25 29.42 -14.35 11.05
CA GLU A 25 29.41 -13.94 12.46
C GLU A 25 28.06 -14.33 13.07
N GLU A 26 28.06 -14.74 14.34
CA GLU A 26 26.82 -14.98 15.08
C GLU A 26 26.21 -13.64 15.50
N ASP A 27 24.93 -13.48 15.23
CA ASP A 27 24.18 -12.33 15.70
C ASP A 27 24.06 -12.35 17.23
N THR A 28 24.21 -11.19 17.86
CA THR A 28 23.90 -11.02 19.29
C THR A 28 22.49 -10.50 19.44
N TYR A 29 21.67 -11.22 20.18
CA TYR A 29 20.26 -10.88 20.36
C TYR A 29 20.00 -10.28 21.75
N PRO A 30 19.07 -9.28 21.86
CA PRO A 30 18.64 -8.74 23.15
C PRO A 30 17.90 -9.80 23.99
N SER A 31 17.87 -9.58 25.31
CA SER A 31 17.17 -10.48 26.26
C SER A 31 15.66 -10.31 26.27
N GLU A 32 15.19 -9.13 25.90
CA GLU A 32 13.75 -8.81 25.80
C GLU A 32 13.15 -9.49 24.58
N PHE A 33 11.88 -9.93 24.71
CA PHE A 33 11.19 -10.58 23.61
C PHE A 33 10.97 -9.59 22.46
N SER A 34 11.40 -10.00 21.29
CA SER A 34 11.13 -9.33 20.03
C SER A 34 11.02 -10.34 18.89
N ALA A 35 10.15 -10.09 17.93
CA ALA A 35 10.01 -10.93 16.75
C ALA A 35 9.50 -10.12 15.56
N LYS A 36 9.87 -10.54 14.35
CA LYS A 36 9.45 -9.94 13.09
C LYS A 36 8.60 -10.91 12.30
N VAL A 37 7.38 -10.49 11.99
CA VAL A 37 6.47 -11.24 11.12
C VAL A 37 6.88 -10.98 9.67
N TYR A 38 7.16 -12.04 8.90
CA TYR A 38 7.56 -11.89 7.51
C TYR A 38 6.62 -12.53 6.51
N LYS A 39 5.71 -13.40 6.98
CA LYS A 39 4.75 -14.10 6.10
C LYS A 39 3.53 -14.56 6.89
N ILE A 40 2.38 -14.48 6.25
CA ILE A 40 1.16 -15.18 6.69
C ILE A 40 0.90 -16.30 5.68
N SER A 41 0.45 -17.45 6.16
CA SER A 41 -0.02 -18.56 5.30
C SER A 41 -1.11 -19.36 6.01
N ARG A 42 -1.66 -20.36 5.33
CA ARG A 42 -2.61 -21.33 5.92
C ARG A 42 -2.11 -22.75 5.72
N ASP A 43 -2.34 -23.59 6.71
CA ASP A 43 -2.03 -25.02 6.59
C ASP A 43 -3.11 -25.76 5.77
N GLU A 44 -2.91 -27.05 5.49
CA GLU A 44 -3.86 -27.89 4.74
C GLU A 44 -5.26 -27.95 5.38
N GLN A 45 -5.38 -27.63 6.66
CA GLN A 45 -6.63 -27.60 7.41
C GLN A 45 -7.27 -26.20 7.42
N GLY A 46 -6.64 -25.21 6.78
CA GLY A 46 -7.09 -23.82 6.73
C GLY A 46 -6.72 -22.98 7.96
N ASN A 47 -5.95 -23.53 8.91
CA ASN A 47 -5.51 -22.76 10.07
C ASN A 47 -4.49 -21.69 9.65
N ARG A 48 -4.69 -20.48 10.15
CA ARG A 48 -3.78 -19.36 9.92
C ARG A 48 -2.45 -19.59 10.63
N LEU A 49 -1.36 -19.39 9.90
CA LEU A 49 0.02 -19.49 10.36
C LEU A 49 0.69 -18.13 10.23
N THR A 50 1.17 -17.59 11.35
CA THR A 50 2.01 -16.40 11.38
C THR A 50 3.47 -16.83 11.40
N HIS A 51 4.20 -16.62 10.31
CA HIS A 51 5.62 -16.93 10.22
C HIS A 51 6.43 -15.74 10.71
N LEU A 52 7.32 -16.00 11.65
CA LEU A 52 8.13 -14.96 12.27
C LEU A 52 9.56 -15.43 12.53
N LYS A 53 10.50 -14.47 12.58
CA LYS A 53 11.83 -14.65 13.13
C LYS A 53 11.84 -14.05 14.53
N VAL A 54 12.24 -14.81 15.52
CA VAL A 54 12.47 -14.31 16.88
C VAL A 54 13.79 -13.51 16.85
N THR A 55 13.71 -12.21 17.12
CA THR A 55 14.84 -11.26 17.07
C THR A 55 15.37 -10.89 18.47
N GLY A 56 14.72 -11.39 19.52
CA GLY A 56 15.17 -11.23 20.91
C GLY A 56 14.43 -12.14 21.87
N GLY A 57 15.03 -12.47 22.98
CA GLY A 57 14.45 -13.26 24.05
C GLY A 57 13.98 -14.66 23.64
N VAL A 58 12.83 -15.09 24.13
CA VAL A 58 12.26 -16.42 23.92
C VAL A 58 10.76 -16.33 23.78
N LEU A 59 10.20 -16.91 22.72
CA LEU A 59 8.76 -17.09 22.53
C LEU A 59 8.31 -18.46 23.07
N LYS A 60 7.25 -18.48 23.85
CA LYS A 60 6.70 -19.72 24.43
C LYS A 60 5.25 -19.94 24.02
N VAL A 61 4.85 -21.20 23.97
CA VAL A 61 3.43 -21.57 23.87
C VAL A 61 2.67 -21.01 25.07
N LYS A 62 1.51 -20.40 24.81
CA LYS A 62 0.64 -19.67 25.75
C LYS A 62 1.07 -18.22 26.08
N ASP A 63 2.17 -17.73 25.54
CA ASP A 63 2.49 -16.32 25.65
C ASP A 63 1.36 -15.46 25.06
N LEU A 64 1.10 -14.33 25.69
CA LEU A 64 0.18 -13.31 25.20
C LEU A 64 0.99 -12.22 24.51
N LEU A 65 0.73 -12.02 23.23
CA LEU A 65 1.40 -11.02 22.42
C LEU A 65 0.43 -9.91 22.07
N ARG A 66 0.91 -8.67 22.13
CA ARG A 66 0.16 -7.53 21.63
C ARG A 66 0.31 -7.50 20.11
N THR A 67 -0.79 -7.75 19.40
CA THR A 67 -0.80 -7.86 17.94
C THR A 67 -1.39 -6.65 17.24
N LYS A 68 -2.18 -5.84 17.97
CA LYS A 68 -2.71 -4.58 17.46
C LYS A 68 -2.81 -3.57 18.59
N SER A 69 -2.50 -2.31 18.30
CA SER A 69 -2.70 -1.19 19.21
C SER A 69 -3.69 -0.23 18.56
N ASP A 70 -4.96 -0.28 18.96
CA ASP A 70 -6.01 0.62 18.52
C ASP A 70 -6.33 1.63 19.65
N GLY A 71 -5.45 2.61 19.85
CA GLY A 71 -5.66 3.75 20.73
C GLY A 71 -5.84 3.42 22.22
N GLU A 72 -6.98 2.93 22.65
CA GLU A 72 -7.29 2.62 24.05
C GLU A 72 -7.28 1.12 24.39
N ASP A 73 -7.42 0.22 23.41
CA ASP A 73 -7.50 -1.22 23.64
C ASP A 73 -6.40 -1.99 22.88
N ASP A 74 -5.41 -2.48 23.61
CA ASP A 74 -4.41 -3.40 23.10
C ASP A 74 -5.05 -4.78 22.85
N VAL A 75 -4.99 -5.27 21.62
CA VAL A 75 -5.41 -6.64 21.30
C VAL A 75 -4.30 -7.61 21.70
N LEU A 76 -4.60 -8.41 22.75
CA LEU A 76 -3.71 -9.46 23.24
C LEU A 76 -4.15 -10.80 22.68
N GLU A 77 -3.31 -11.44 21.89
CA GLU A 77 -3.55 -12.74 21.30
C GLU A 77 -2.60 -13.80 21.89
N LYS A 78 -3.10 -15.02 21.95
CA LYS A 78 -2.39 -16.13 22.58
C LYS A 78 -1.72 -17.02 21.57
N VAL A 79 -0.44 -17.29 21.76
CA VAL A 79 0.30 -18.32 21.00
C VAL A 79 -0.20 -19.71 21.38
N ASN A 80 -0.89 -20.37 20.45
CA ASN A 80 -1.45 -21.71 20.69
C ASN A 80 -0.43 -22.82 20.39
N GLN A 81 0.34 -22.69 19.31
CA GLN A 81 1.32 -23.68 18.89
C GLN A 81 2.50 -22.99 18.21
N ILE A 82 3.69 -23.53 18.38
CA ILE A 82 4.91 -23.12 17.69
C ILE A 82 5.38 -24.28 16.82
N ARG A 83 5.57 -24.05 15.53
CA ARG A 83 6.07 -25.03 14.54
C ARG A 83 7.37 -24.54 13.92
N VAL A 84 8.37 -25.39 13.89
CA VAL A 84 9.64 -25.13 13.18
C VAL A 84 9.66 -26.02 11.95
N TYR A 85 9.86 -25.41 10.77
CA TYR A 85 9.81 -26.10 9.50
C TYR A 85 11.21 -26.51 9.02
N SER A 86 11.29 -27.69 8.41
CA SER A 86 12.44 -28.16 7.64
C SER A 86 11.93 -28.78 6.33
N GLY A 87 11.94 -27.97 5.27
CA GLY A 87 11.21 -28.28 4.04
C GLY A 87 9.71 -28.33 4.29
N GLU A 88 9.05 -29.41 3.84
CA GLU A 88 7.61 -29.62 4.03
C GLU A 88 7.24 -30.15 5.43
N LYS A 89 8.23 -30.64 6.19
CA LYS A 89 8.00 -31.19 7.53
C LYS A 89 8.08 -30.12 8.60
N SER A 90 7.19 -30.17 9.56
CA SER A 90 7.20 -29.31 10.74
C SER A 90 7.35 -30.11 12.03
N GLU A 91 8.08 -29.54 13.00
CA GLU A 91 8.20 -30.01 14.36
C GLU A 91 7.48 -29.03 15.30
N VAL A 92 6.60 -29.55 16.16
CA VAL A 92 5.95 -28.74 17.19
C VAL A 92 6.88 -28.58 18.37
N ARG A 93 7.11 -27.34 18.79
CA ARG A 93 7.97 -26.99 19.92
C ARG A 93 7.21 -26.20 20.99
N GLN A 94 7.72 -26.25 22.21
CA GLN A 94 7.16 -25.50 23.35
C GLN A 94 7.71 -24.07 23.42
N ARG A 95 8.84 -23.81 22.77
CA ARG A 95 9.49 -22.51 22.72
C ARG A 95 10.31 -22.36 21.45
N ALA A 96 10.53 -21.09 21.05
CA ALA A 96 11.50 -20.68 20.04
C ALA A 96 12.42 -19.62 20.63
N GLU A 97 13.72 -19.72 20.37
CA GLU A 97 14.75 -18.83 20.89
C GLU A 97 15.13 -17.76 19.86
N ALA A 98 15.77 -16.69 20.32
CA ALA A 98 16.27 -15.64 19.44
C ALA A 98 17.17 -16.21 18.33
N GLY A 99 16.96 -15.75 17.09
CA GLY A 99 17.59 -16.25 15.87
C GLY A 99 16.79 -17.35 15.16
N GLU A 100 15.84 -18.02 15.82
CA GLU A 100 15.03 -19.05 15.21
C GLU A 100 13.90 -18.47 14.36
N ILE A 101 13.59 -19.19 13.27
CA ILE A 101 12.44 -18.93 12.40
C ILE A 101 11.37 -19.99 12.71
N CYS A 102 10.16 -19.55 13.00
CA CYS A 102 9.06 -20.44 13.30
C CYS A 102 7.73 -19.93 12.74
N ALA A 103 6.72 -20.79 12.72
CA ALA A 103 5.34 -20.42 12.47
C ALA A 103 4.50 -20.66 13.73
N VAL A 104 3.62 -19.72 14.03
CA VAL A 104 2.75 -19.81 15.20
C VAL A 104 1.29 -19.79 14.79
N THR A 105 0.44 -20.46 15.58
CA THR A 105 -1.01 -20.39 15.48
C THR A 105 -1.60 -19.63 16.65
N GLY A 106 -2.77 -19.03 16.45
CA GLY A 106 -3.50 -18.31 17.50
C GLY A 106 -3.41 -16.78 17.39
N LEU A 107 -2.70 -16.28 16.40
CA LEU A 107 -2.59 -14.85 16.11
C LEU A 107 -3.44 -14.54 14.86
N ALA A 108 -4.51 -13.76 15.00
CA ALA A 108 -5.43 -13.40 13.91
C ALA A 108 -5.13 -12.03 13.29
N GLU A 109 -4.64 -11.09 14.10
CA GLU A 109 -4.47 -9.68 13.71
C GLU A 109 -3.07 -9.34 13.19
N THR A 110 -2.16 -10.32 13.13
CA THR A 110 -0.80 -10.09 12.64
C THR A 110 -0.75 -9.93 11.12
N TYR A 111 0.24 -9.19 10.60
CA TYR A 111 0.46 -8.98 9.17
C TYR A 111 1.96 -9.03 8.81
N PRO A 112 2.30 -9.30 7.54
CA PRO A 112 3.69 -9.28 7.08
C PRO A 112 4.33 -7.90 7.27
N GLY A 113 5.55 -7.87 7.85
CA GLY A 113 6.26 -6.62 8.16
C GLY A 113 6.07 -6.13 9.59
N GLN A 114 5.10 -6.66 10.33
CA GLN A 114 4.83 -6.26 11.70
C GLN A 114 5.95 -6.65 12.66
N GLY A 115 6.30 -5.73 13.56
CA GLY A 115 7.12 -5.98 14.74
C GLY A 115 6.26 -6.43 15.93
N LEU A 116 6.75 -7.39 16.71
CA LEU A 116 6.12 -7.87 17.94
C LEU A 116 7.09 -7.70 19.12
N GLY A 117 6.58 -7.34 20.28
CA GLY A 117 7.40 -7.01 21.44
C GLY A 117 8.17 -5.71 21.24
N GLU A 118 9.50 -5.74 21.41
CA GLU A 118 10.37 -4.56 21.23
C GLU A 118 10.85 -4.39 19.76
N GLU A 119 10.38 -5.23 18.83
CA GLU A 119 10.75 -5.11 17.41
C GLU A 119 9.99 -3.96 16.76
N ALA A 120 10.72 -3.12 16.01
CA ALA A 120 10.11 -2.06 15.22
C ALA A 120 9.39 -2.62 13.97
N GLU A 121 8.36 -1.92 13.53
CA GLU A 121 7.74 -2.23 12.23
C GLU A 121 8.75 -2.09 11.09
N THR A 122 8.56 -2.91 10.06
CA THR A 122 9.35 -2.79 8.83
C THR A 122 8.81 -1.63 8.01
N LEU A 123 9.68 -0.94 7.29
CA LEU A 123 9.28 -0.02 6.24
C LEU A 123 8.35 -0.73 5.24
N PRO A 124 7.39 -0.03 4.64
CA PRO A 124 6.51 -0.60 3.63
C PRO A 124 7.31 -1.26 2.50
N PRO A 125 6.74 -2.27 1.80
CA PRO A 125 7.43 -2.95 0.72
C PRO A 125 7.93 -1.96 -0.33
N LEU A 126 9.14 -2.20 -0.84
CA LEU A 126 9.75 -1.37 -1.88
C LEU A 126 9.03 -1.50 -3.23
N LEU A 127 8.32 -2.61 -3.43
CA LEU A 127 7.57 -2.92 -4.65
C LEU A 127 6.08 -2.76 -4.35
N GLU A 128 5.47 -1.76 -4.97
CA GLU A 128 4.02 -1.56 -4.94
C GLU A 128 3.40 -2.07 -6.24
N PRO A 129 2.21 -2.68 -6.21
CA PRO A 129 1.48 -3.02 -7.42
C PRO A 129 1.04 -1.74 -8.14
N VAL A 130 1.18 -1.75 -9.45
CA VAL A 130 0.88 -0.59 -10.32
C VAL A 130 -0.24 -0.85 -11.30
N LEU A 131 -0.76 -2.06 -11.32
CA LEU A 131 -1.85 -2.50 -12.18
C LEU A 131 -3.02 -2.99 -11.33
N THR A 132 -4.23 -2.60 -11.70
CA THR A 132 -5.48 -3.15 -11.15
C THR A 132 -6.13 -4.02 -12.22
N CYS A 133 -6.54 -5.24 -11.86
CA CYS A 133 -7.24 -6.15 -12.75
C CYS A 133 -8.60 -6.52 -12.17
N GLN A 134 -9.61 -6.62 -13.04
CA GLN A 134 -10.86 -7.25 -12.70
C GLN A 134 -10.66 -8.75 -12.48
N VAL A 135 -11.21 -9.30 -11.39
CA VAL A 135 -11.31 -10.73 -11.16
C VAL A 135 -12.65 -11.21 -11.72
N CYS A 136 -12.62 -11.82 -12.90
CA CYS A 136 -13.81 -12.34 -13.56
C CYS A 136 -14.17 -13.72 -13.01
N LEU A 137 -15.31 -13.81 -12.34
CA LEU A 137 -15.84 -15.06 -11.79
C LEU A 137 -16.57 -15.86 -12.88
N PRO A 138 -16.58 -17.21 -12.81
CA PRO A 138 -17.36 -18.03 -13.73
C PRO A 138 -18.89 -17.82 -13.55
N GLU A 139 -19.67 -18.17 -14.58
CA GLU A 139 -21.15 -18.06 -14.56
C GLU A 139 -21.73 -18.80 -13.35
N GLY A 140 -22.64 -18.11 -12.63
CA GLY A 140 -23.32 -18.66 -11.47
C GLY A 140 -22.53 -18.55 -10.14
N CYS A 141 -21.34 -17.98 -10.17
CA CYS A 141 -20.58 -17.70 -8.94
C CYS A 141 -21.01 -16.35 -8.35
N ASP A 142 -21.46 -16.36 -7.09
CA ASP A 142 -21.87 -15.15 -6.37
C ASP A 142 -20.64 -14.36 -5.88
N PRO A 143 -20.44 -13.11 -6.32
CA PRO A 143 -19.34 -12.26 -5.86
C PRO A 143 -19.33 -12.05 -4.33
N ALA A 144 -20.51 -11.94 -3.70
CA ALA A 144 -20.63 -11.74 -2.27
C ALA A 144 -20.11 -12.93 -1.45
N LEU A 145 -20.22 -14.15 -1.99
CA LEU A 145 -19.67 -15.36 -1.39
C LEU A 145 -18.18 -15.55 -1.70
N MET A 146 -17.71 -15.00 -2.82
CA MET A 146 -16.34 -15.16 -3.26
C MET A 146 -15.39 -14.12 -2.67
N LEU A 147 -15.84 -12.89 -2.50
CA LEU A 147 -15.04 -11.79 -1.96
C LEU A 147 -14.38 -12.13 -0.61
N PRO A 148 -15.07 -12.70 0.40
CA PRO A 148 -14.42 -13.11 1.65
C PRO A 148 -13.33 -14.15 1.47
N LYS A 149 -13.47 -15.06 0.48
CA LYS A 149 -12.43 -16.07 0.19
C LYS A 149 -11.20 -15.43 -0.46
N LEU A 150 -11.41 -14.49 -1.37
CA LEU A 150 -10.31 -13.75 -1.98
C LEU A 150 -9.58 -12.87 -0.95
N LYS A 151 -10.31 -12.28 0.00
CA LYS A 151 -9.72 -11.54 1.12
C LYS A 151 -8.77 -12.40 1.98
N LEU A 152 -8.94 -13.72 2.03
CA LEU A 152 -7.97 -14.61 2.69
C LEU A 152 -6.61 -14.63 1.96
N LEU A 153 -6.60 -14.41 0.64
CA LEU A 153 -5.35 -14.28 -0.12
C LEU A 153 -4.66 -12.95 0.16
N GLU A 154 -5.44 -11.88 0.37
CA GLU A 154 -4.91 -10.57 0.74
C GLU A 154 -4.25 -10.59 2.14
N GLU A 155 -4.74 -11.40 3.09
CA GLU A 155 -4.03 -11.60 4.37
C GLU A 155 -2.62 -12.16 4.19
N GLU A 156 -2.40 -12.98 3.14
CA GLU A 156 -1.10 -13.58 2.82
C GLU A 156 -0.23 -12.66 1.95
N GLN A 157 -0.86 -11.87 1.09
CA GLN A 157 -0.27 -10.93 0.15
C GLN A 157 -1.03 -9.59 0.22
N PRO A 158 -0.74 -8.74 1.21
CA PRO A 158 -1.48 -7.48 1.43
C PRO A 158 -1.47 -6.54 0.21
N GLU A 159 -0.44 -6.66 -0.63
CA GLU A 159 -0.29 -5.89 -1.86
C GLU A 159 -1.40 -6.15 -2.89
N LEU A 160 -2.18 -7.23 -2.78
CA LEU A 160 -3.26 -7.53 -3.71
C LEU A 160 -4.43 -6.55 -3.64
N HIS A 161 -4.61 -5.82 -2.54
CA HIS A 161 -5.68 -4.82 -2.36
C HIS A 161 -7.00 -5.22 -3.03
N ILE A 162 -7.55 -6.38 -2.60
CA ILE A 162 -8.76 -6.94 -3.20
C ILE A 162 -9.98 -6.16 -2.71
N VAL A 163 -10.67 -5.47 -3.61
CA VAL A 163 -11.82 -4.63 -3.30
C VAL A 163 -13.02 -4.97 -4.17
N TRP A 164 -14.20 -4.69 -3.65
CA TRP A 164 -15.44 -4.67 -4.43
C TRP A 164 -15.66 -3.24 -4.95
N ASP A 165 -15.70 -3.08 -6.24
CA ASP A 165 -16.04 -1.81 -6.87
C ASP A 165 -17.56 -1.72 -7.03
N GLU A 166 -18.20 -0.82 -6.27
CA GLU A 166 -19.66 -0.65 -6.30
C GLU A 166 -20.18 -0.03 -7.60
N GLN A 167 -19.36 0.78 -8.28
CA GLN A 167 -19.77 1.42 -9.53
C GLN A 167 -19.73 0.44 -10.71
N LEU A 168 -18.66 -0.35 -10.77
CA LEU A 168 -18.46 -1.34 -11.83
C LEU A 168 -19.08 -2.69 -11.50
N GLN A 169 -19.53 -2.91 -10.24
CA GLN A 169 -20.10 -4.18 -9.77
C GLN A 169 -19.15 -5.36 -10.01
N GLU A 170 -17.87 -5.17 -9.73
CA GLU A 170 -16.82 -6.18 -9.96
C GLU A 170 -15.82 -6.26 -8.81
N ILE A 171 -15.14 -7.40 -8.71
CA ILE A 171 -14.02 -7.57 -7.79
C ILE A 171 -12.74 -7.14 -8.52
N GLN A 172 -11.98 -6.24 -7.90
CA GLN A 172 -10.69 -5.78 -8.39
C GLN A 172 -9.56 -6.29 -7.49
N ALA A 173 -8.41 -6.59 -8.09
CA ALA A 173 -7.19 -6.95 -7.40
C ALA A 173 -6.01 -6.18 -8.01
N GLN A 174 -5.10 -5.70 -7.15
CA GLN A 174 -3.87 -5.06 -7.60
C GLN A 174 -2.78 -6.11 -7.86
N ILE A 175 -2.01 -5.92 -8.91
CA ILE A 175 -0.96 -6.84 -9.34
C ILE A 175 0.28 -6.07 -9.80
N MET A 176 1.43 -6.75 -9.76
CA MET A 176 2.71 -6.22 -10.26
C MET A 176 2.93 -6.51 -11.75
N GLY A 177 2.21 -7.49 -12.33
CA GLY A 177 2.35 -7.87 -13.73
C GLY A 177 1.57 -9.13 -14.10
N GLU A 178 1.55 -9.46 -15.39
CA GLU A 178 0.75 -10.59 -15.94
C GLU A 178 1.08 -11.96 -15.34
N ILE A 179 2.36 -12.22 -15.00
CA ILE A 179 2.77 -13.52 -14.41
C ILE A 179 2.05 -13.76 -13.07
N GLN A 180 1.81 -12.70 -12.30
CA GLN A 180 1.10 -12.82 -11.03
C GLN A 180 -0.36 -13.25 -11.22
N THR A 181 -1.01 -12.86 -12.33
CA THR A 181 -2.39 -13.29 -12.61
C THR A 181 -2.47 -14.80 -12.84
N GLU A 182 -1.49 -15.40 -13.54
CA GLU A 182 -1.44 -16.84 -13.76
C GLU A 182 -1.23 -17.62 -12.46
N ILE A 183 -0.37 -17.09 -11.57
CA ILE A 183 -0.15 -17.67 -10.23
C ILE A 183 -1.44 -17.57 -9.40
N LEU A 184 -2.10 -16.42 -9.39
CA LEU A 184 -3.35 -16.23 -8.66
C LEU A 184 -4.47 -17.12 -9.18
N GLN A 185 -4.60 -17.30 -10.49
CA GLN A 185 -5.55 -18.25 -11.08
C GLN A 185 -5.33 -19.66 -10.53
N SER A 186 -4.08 -20.12 -10.56
CA SER A 186 -3.72 -21.46 -10.06
C SER A 186 -4.03 -21.61 -8.57
N VAL A 187 -3.69 -20.62 -7.76
CA VAL A 187 -3.95 -20.62 -6.31
C VAL A 187 -5.44 -20.61 -6.00
N ILE A 188 -6.23 -19.80 -6.72
CA ILE A 188 -7.69 -19.72 -6.54
C ILE A 188 -8.35 -21.05 -6.95
N ALA A 189 -7.95 -21.62 -8.08
CA ALA A 189 -8.45 -22.92 -8.54
C ALA A 189 -8.12 -24.05 -7.54
N GLU A 190 -6.90 -24.11 -7.04
CA GLU A 190 -6.45 -25.13 -6.09
C GLU A 190 -7.16 -25.00 -4.73
N ARG A 191 -7.29 -23.79 -4.20
CA ARG A 191 -7.83 -23.58 -2.84
C ARG A 191 -9.35 -23.56 -2.79
N PHE A 192 -9.99 -22.96 -3.79
CA PHE A 192 -11.43 -22.70 -3.76
C PHE A 192 -12.22 -23.51 -4.78
N GLY A 193 -11.52 -24.24 -5.68
CA GLY A 193 -12.15 -25.05 -6.72
C GLY A 193 -12.89 -24.22 -7.78
N ILE A 194 -12.43 -22.98 -8.04
CA ILE A 194 -13.09 -22.03 -8.94
C ILE A 194 -12.07 -21.52 -9.94
N ASP A 195 -12.41 -21.66 -11.23
CA ASP A 195 -11.59 -21.14 -12.33
C ASP A 195 -11.97 -19.67 -12.59
N VAL A 196 -11.12 -18.75 -12.16
CA VAL A 196 -11.27 -17.32 -12.44
C VAL A 196 -10.44 -16.92 -13.66
N THR A 197 -10.82 -15.81 -14.29
CA THR A 197 -10.00 -15.14 -15.31
C THR A 197 -9.76 -13.70 -14.87
N PHE A 198 -8.72 -13.08 -15.42
CA PHE A 198 -8.43 -11.68 -15.16
C PHE A 198 -8.79 -10.85 -16.38
N GLY A 199 -9.50 -9.74 -16.17
CA GLY A 199 -9.81 -8.75 -17.17
C GLY A 199 -8.59 -7.92 -17.57
N LYS A 200 -8.81 -6.88 -18.36
CA LYS A 200 -7.73 -5.93 -18.71
C LYS A 200 -7.21 -5.25 -17.45
N SER A 201 -5.89 -5.10 -17.39
CA SER A 201 -5.27 -4.32 -16.32
C SER A 201 -5.40 -2.82 -16.57
N HIS A 202 -5.68 -2.09 -15.52
CA HIS A 202 -5.71 -0.64 -15.47
C HIS A 202 -4.56 -0.12 -14.61
N ILE A 203 -4.09 1.08 -14.92
CA ILE A 203 -3.03 1.73 -14.13
C ILE A 203 -3.60 2.16 -12.77
N VAL A 204 -2.83 1.93 -11.73
CA VAL A 204 -3.11 2.51 -10.40
C VAL A 204 -2.57 3.93 -10.38
N TYR A 205 -3.46 4.90 -10.47
CA TYR A 205 -3.12 6.32 -10.31
C TYR A 205 -3.07 6.72 -8.85
N LYS A 206 -2.35 7.79 -8.54
CA LYS A 206 -2.38 8.47 -7.25
C LYS A 206 -2.63 9.97 -7.47
N GLU A 207 -2.95 10.69 -6.41
CA GLU A 207 -3.16 12.14 -6.48
C GLU A 207 -2.33 12.86 -5.42
N THR A 208 -1.84 14.05 -5.74
CA THR A 208 -1.19 14.95 -4.81
C THR A 208 -1.65 16.39 -5.04
N ILE A 209 -1.08 17.33 -4.32
CA ILE A 209 -1.37 18.76 -4.46
C ILE A 209 -0.11 19.55 -4.80
N ALA A 210 -0.26 20.66 -5.49
CA ALA A 210 0.86 21.53 -5.87
C ALA A 210 0.99 22.77 -4.96
N ASN A 211 -0.03 23.12 -4.18
CA ASN A 211 -0.07 24.29 -3.31
C ASN A 211 -0.50 23.91 -1.89
N THR A 212 -0.16 24.75 -0.93
CA THR A 212 -0.61 24.64 0.47
C THR A 212 -2.02 25.19 0.61
N VAL A 213 -2.91 24.45 1.27
CA VAL A 213 -4.29 24.85 1.53
C VAL A 213 -4.71 24.47 2.95
N GLU A 214 -5.65 25.22 3.49
CA GLU A 214 -6.36 24.85 4.71
C GLU A 214 -7.66 24.13 4.33
N GLY A 215 -7.87 22.94 4.87
CA GLY A 215 -9.13 22.21 4.78
C GLY A 215 -9.94 22.34 6.06
N VAL A 216 -11.20 22.73 5.94
CA VAL A 216 -12.12 22.90 7.08
C VAL A 216 -13.27 21.91 6.99
N GLY A 217 -13.48 21.15 8.05
CA GLY A 217 -14.59 20.22 8.18
C GLY A 217 -15.42 20.50 9.41
N HIS A 218 -16.73 20.67 9.22
CA HIS A 218 -17.67 20.92 10.31
C HIS A 218 -18.78 19.86 10.28
N PHE A 219 -19.14 19.37 11.47
CA PHE A 219 -20.22 18.39 11.61
C PHE A 219 -21.06 18.72 12.84
N GLU A 220 -22.24 19.33 12.60
CA GLU A 220 -23.14 19.81 13.63
C GLU A 220 -24.62 19.43 13.29
N PRO A 221 -24.98 18.16 13.14
CA PRO A 221 -26.37 17.77 13.20
C PRO A 221 -26.92 17.92 14.62
N LEU A 222 -28.23 17.86 14.79
CA LEU A 222 -28.87 18.08 16.09
C LEU A 222 -28.24 17.25 17.23
N ARG A 223 -27.70 17.93 18.25
CA ARG A 223 -27.01 17.39 19.42
C ARG A 223 -25.62 16.78 19.13
N HIS A 224 -25.02 17.11 18.01
CA HIS A 224 -23.65 16.76 17.67
C HIS A 224 -22.85 18.03 17.37
N TYR A 225 -21.53 17.99 17.54
CA TYR A 225 -20.65 19.12 17.22
C TYR A 225 -19.20 18.70 17.10
N ALA A 226 -18.59 18.93 15.97
CA ALA A 226 -17.14 18.88 15.81
C ALA A 226 -16.70 19.80 14.66
N GLU A 227 -15.58 20.50 14.87
CA GLU A 227 -14.90 21.26 13.82
C GLU A 227 -13.43 20.90 13.81
N VAL A 228 -12.87 20.71 12.61
CA VAL A 228 -11.47 20.31 12.38
C VAL A 228 -10.89 21.16 11.26
N HIS A 229 -9.71 21.70 11.51
CA HIS A 229 -8.92 22.45 10.54
C HIS A 229 -7.61 21.71 10.28
N LEU A 230 -7.34 21.42 9.02
CA LEU A 230 -6.17 20.69 8.55
C LEU A 230 -5.39 21.55 7.56
N LEU A 231 -4.10 21.71 7.77
CA LEU A 231 -3.21 22.28 6.79
C LEU A 231 -2.67 21.15 5.90
N LEU A 232 -2.91 21.24 4.60
CA LEU A 232 -2.43 20.32 3.59
C LEU A 232 -1.27 20.96 2.85
N GLU A 233 -0.11 20.33 2.87
CA GLU A 233 1.12 20.84 2.27
C GLU A 233 1.71 19.83 1.31
N PRO A 234 2.15 20.22 0.10
CA PRO A 234 2.81 19.30 -0.83
C PRO A 234 4.18 18.86 -0.29
N LEU A 235 4.52 17.60 -0.52
CA LEU A 235 5.83 17.03 -0.22
C LEU A 235 6.54 16.57 -1.50
N PRO A 236 7.87 16.36 -1.45
CA PRO A 236 8.60 15.76 -2.56
C PRO A 236 8.06 14.37 -2.93
N ALA A 237 8.18 14.01 -4.22
CA ALA A 237 7.76 12.70 -4.72
C ALA A 237 8.39 11.55 -3.91
N GLY A 238 7.57 10.53 -3.61
CA GLY A 238 7.96 9.37 -2.82
C GLY A 238 7.99 9.59 -1.30
N SER A 239 7.53 10.76 -0.81
CA SER A 239 7.44 11.04 0.63
C SER A 239 6.26 10.36 1.31
N GLY A 240 5.28 9.90 0.54
CA GLY A 240 4.03 9.34 1.05
C GLY A 240 3.18 10.36 1.80
N LEU A 241 2.24 9.86 2.60
CA LEU A 241 1.37 10.69 3.43
C LEU A 241 2.00 10.86 4.82
N GLN A 242 2.21 12.12 5.25
CA GLN A 242 2.72 12.44 6.57
C GLN A 242 1.65 13.16 7.38
N ILE A 243 1.52 12.81 8.66
CA ILE A 243 0.53 13.40 9.56
C ILE A 243 1.26 14.05 10.72
N ASP A 244 0.86 15.26 11.06
CA ASP A 244 1.43 16.05 12.16
C ASP A 244 0.34 16.79 12.94
N VAL A 245 0.70 17.29 14.12
CA VAL A 245 -0.20 18.04 15.01
C VAL A 245 0.50 19.32 15.48
N ASP A 246 -0.06 20.47 15.09
CA ASP A 246 0.33 21.80 15.55
C ASP A 246 -0.89 22.55 16.13
N CYS A 247 -1.61 21.88 17.01
CA CYS A 247 -2.80 22.40 17.68
C CYS A 247 -2.55 22.44 19.20
N SER A 248 -2.79 23.60 19.83
CA SER A 248 -2.61 23.72 21.28
C SER A 248 -3.66 22.93 22.07
N GLU A 249 -3.29 22.40 23.23
CA GLU A 249 -4.21 21.71 24.15
C GLU A 249 -5.30 22.65 24.71
N ASP A 250 -5.03 23.96 24.75
CA ASP A 250 -6.02 24.98 25.17
C ASP A 250 -7.13 25.17 24.13
N MET A 251 -6.85 24.90 22.87
CA MET A 251 -7.80 24.97 21.76
C MET A 251 -8.61 23.69 21.62
N LEU A 252 -7.94 22.54 21.63
CA LEU A 252 -8.55 21.22 21.51
C LEU A 252 -7.83 20.23 22.44
N ASP A 253 -8.58 19.55 23.31
CA ASP A 253 -8.05 18.54 24.22
C ASP A 253 -7.26 17.45 23.48
N LYS A 254 -6.17 17.00 24.09
CA LYS A 254 -5.23 16.04 23.51
C LYS A 254 -5.86 14.70 23.11
N ASN A 255 -6.91 14.27 23.80
CA ASN A 255 -7.61 13.03 23.43
C ASN A 255 -8.35 13.19 22.11
N TRP A 256 -8.95 14.36 21.87
CA TRP A 256 -9.57 14.67 20.58
C TRP A 256 -8.55 14.81 19.46
N GLN A 257 -7.38 15.41 19.75
CA GLN A 257 -6.30 15.49 18.77
C GLN A 257 -5.82 14.10 18.34
N ARG A 258 -5.60 13.18 19.29
CA ARG A 258 -5.23 11.79 19.02
C ARG A 258 -6.30 11.06 18.21
N LEU A 259 -7.57 11.28 18.53
CA LEU A 259 -8.68 10.67 17.80
C LEU A 259 -8.74 11.15 16.36
N ILE A 260 -8.51 12.44 16.10
CA ILE A 260 -8.41 12.99 14.74
C ILE A 260 -7.27 12.33 13.99
N VAL A 261 -6.08 12.19 14.59
CA VAL A 261 -4.94 11.47 13.98
C VAL A 261 -5.31 10.02 13.65
N THR A 262 -6.02 9.34 14.55
CA THR A 262 -6.53 7.98 14.27
C THR A 262 -7.44 7.98 13.05
N HIS A 263 -8.34 8.94 12.90
CA HIS A 263 -9.24 9.04 11.75
C HIS A 263 -8.51 9.40 10.45
N LEU A 264 -7.38 10.10 10.53
CA LEU A 264 -6.51 10.36 9.38
C LEU A 264 -5.80 9.08 8.89
N LEU A 265 -5.50 8.14 9.80
CA LEU A 265 -4.76 6.91 9.52
C LEU A 265 -5.64 5.69 9.25
N GLU A 266 -6.91 5.69 9.67
CA GLU A 266 -7.77 4.49 9.64
C GLU A 266 -8.22 4.06 8.24
N ARG A 267 -8.04 4.92 7.22
CA ARG A 267 -8.40 4.62 5.82
C ARG A 267 -7.55 5.38 4.82
N GLU A 268 -7.53 4.90 3.59
CA GLU A 268 -7.04 5.68 2.45
C GLU A 268 -7.99 6.84 2.13
N HIS A 269 -7.44 8.04 1.96
CA HIS A 269 -8.19 9.22 1.53
C HIS A 269 -8.11 9.37 0.02
N ARG A 270 -9.25 9.65 -0.60
CA ARG A 270 -9.37 9.78 -2.05
C ARG A 270 -9.20 11.22 -2.51
N GLY A 271 -8.46 11.40 -3.59
CA GLY A 271 -8.33 12.67 -4.29
C GLY A 271 -9.62 13.09 -5.03
N VAL A 272 -9.57 14.20 -5.73
CA VAL A 272 -10.74 14.85 -6.35
C VAL A 272 -10.73 14.79 -7.87
N LEU A 273 -9.64 14.35 -8.50
CA LEU A 273 -9.53 14.25 -9.95
C LEU A 273 -10.08 12.93 -10.49
N THR A 274 -9.71 11.84 -9.88
CA THR A 274 -10.05 10.47 -10.31
C THR A 274 -10.56 9.60 -9.17
N GLY A 275 -10.55 10.11 -7.93
CA GLY A 275 -10.84 9.35 -6.74
C GLY A 275 -9.72 8.38 -6.33
N SER A 276 -8.53 8.54 -6.91
CA SER A 276 -7.34 7.76 -6.56
C SER A 276 -6.82 8.15 -5.18
N ALA A 277 -6.02 7.27 -4.55
CA ALA A 277 -5.44 7.53 -3.24
C ALA A 277 -4.51 8.75 -3.27
N ILE A 278 -4.57 9.58 -2.22
CA ILE A 278 -3.66 10.72 -2.08
C ILE A 278 -2.29 10.27 -1.56
N THR A 279 -1.23 10.96 -1.99
CA THR A 279 0.16 10.72 -1.59
C THR A 279 1.00 11.99 -1.65
N ASP A 280 2.22 11.93 -1.16
CA ASP A 280 3.22 12.99 -1.24
C ASP A 280 2.71 14.34 -0.71
N MET A 281 2.03 14.27 0.43
CA MET A 281 1.57 15.46 1.15
C MET A 281 1.65 15.29 2.67
N LYS A 282 1.76 16.41 3.36
CA LYS A 282 1.69 16.49 4.81
C LYS A 282 0.32 17.04 5.21
N ILE A 283 -0.33 16.40 6.14
CA ILE A 283 -1.59 16.85 6.74
C ILE A 283 -1.30 17.19 8.20
N THR A 284 -1.41 18.46 8.56
CA THR A 284 -1.18 18.95 9.91
C THR A 284 -2.50 19.39 10.55
N LEU A 285 -2.85 18.82 11.69
CA LEU A 285 -3.96 19.33 12.50
C LEU A 285 -3.55 20.68 13.13
N ILE A 286 -4.16 21.78 12.70
CA ILE A 286 -3.82 23.13 13.15
C ILE A 286 -4.81 23.72 14.13
N ALA A 287 -6.11 23.37 14.01
CA ALA A 287 -7.15 23.83 14.91
C ALA A 287 -8.31 22.84 14.97
N GLY A 288 -9.14 22.99 15.98
CA GLY A 288 -10.38 22.22 16.08
C GLY A 288 -11.20 22.68 17.28
N ARG A 289 -12.48 22.31 17.28
CA ARG A 289 -13.39 22.68 18.36
C ARG A 289 -14.33 21.55 18.71
N ALA A 290 -14.46 21.30 20.02
CA ALA A 290 -15.42 20.39 20.60
C ALA A 290 -16.45 21.14 21.43
N HIS A 291 -17.62 20.55 21.63
CA HIS A 291 -18.64 21.06 22.55
C HIS A 291 -18.81 20.10 23.73
N GLN A 292 -18.69 20.61 24.97
CA GLN A 292 -18.65 19.78 26.19
C GLN A 292 -19.83 18.78 26.38
N LYS A 293 -20.99 19.03 25.76
CA LYS A 293 -22.19 18.20 25.92
C LYS A 293 -22.64 17.50 24.65
N HIS A 294 -22.07 17.86 23.48
CA HIS A 294 -22.60 17.45 22.19
C HIS A 294 -21.55 16.85 21.28
N THR A 295 -20.30 16.71 21.73
CA THR A 295 -19.25 16.07 20.92
C THR A 295 -19.09 14.61 21.32
N GLU A 296 -19.23 13.74 20.35
CA GLU A 296 -18.91 12.31 20.42
C GLU A 296 -17.77 11.95 19.47
N GLY A 297 -17.12 10.80 19.68
CA GLY A 297 -15.97 10.41 18.85
C GLY A 297 -16.30 10.32 17.35
N GLY A 298 -17.48 9.84 17.01
CA GLY A 298 -17.96 9.76 15.63
C GLY A 298 -18.12 11.11 14.93
N ASP A 299 -18.30 12.21 15.67
CA ASP A 299 -18.43 13.56 15.10
C ASP A 299 -17.08 14.03 14.54
N PHE A 300 -15.99 13.76 15.26
CA PHE A 300 -14.65 14.07 14.78
C PHE A 300 -14.28 13.25 13.56
N ARG A 301 -14.71 11.99 13.45
CA ARG A 301 -14.56 11.21 12.22
C ARG A 301 -15.19 11.94 11.03
N GLN A 302 -16.43 12.37 11.18
CA GLN A 302 -17.16 13.08 10.15
C GLN A 302 -16.54 14.43 9.78
N ALA A 303 -16.10 15.20 10.77
CA ALA A 303 -15.45 16.49 10.57
C ALA A 303 -14.07 16.32 9.89
N THR A 304 -13.25 15.35 10.34
CA THR A 304 -11.93 15.06 9.77
C THR A 304 -12.01 14.71 8.28
N TYR A 305 -12.92 13.82 7.90
CA TYR A 305 -13.06 13.42 6.49
C TYR A 305 -13.52 14.58 5.61
N ARG A 306 -14.41 15.43 6.13
CA ARG A 306 -14.84 16.64 5.43
C ARG A 306 -13.74 17.67 5.31
N ALA A 307 -12.90 17.83 6.35
CA ALA A 307 -11.77 18.74 6.32
C ALA A 307 -10.76 18.36 5.22
N ILE A 308 -10.38 17.06 5.13
CA ILE A 308 -9.52 16.59 4.05
C ILE A 308 -10.16 16.87 2.69
N ARG A 309 -11.42 16.46 2.53
CA ARG A 309 -12.10 16.57 1.25
C ARG A 309 -12.29 18.00 0.80
N GLN A 310 -12.67 18.90 1.72
CA GLN A 310 -12.84 20.32 1.46
C GLN A 310 -11.50 20.97 1.05
N GLY A 311 -10.40 20.64 1.76
CA GLY A 311 -9.07 21.13 1.39
C GLY A 311 -8.62 20.64 0.02
N LEU A 312 -8.86 19.38 -0.33
CA LEU A 312 -8.53 18.83 -1.65
C LEU A 312 -9.37 19.48 -2.77
N MET A 313 -10.62 19.88 -2.50
CA MET A 313 -11.45 20.60 -3.47
C MET A 313 -10.93 22.02 -3.75
N GLU A 314 -10.24 22.66 -2.80
CA GLU A 314 -9.61 23.97 -2.98
C GLU A 314 -8.19 23.89 -3.55
N ALA A 315 -7.53 22.76 -3.41
CA ALA A 315 -6.15 22.58 -3.82
C ALA A 315 -5.98 22.48 -5.34
N GLU A 316 -4.78 22.82 -5.80
CA GLU A 316 -4.32 22.49 -7.15
C GLU A 316 -3.90 21.01 -7.16
N SER A 317 -4.86 20.12 -7.44
CA SER A 317 -4.62 18.69 -7.46
C SER A 317 -3.84 18.26 -8.69
N VAL A 318 -2.92 17.29 -8.51
CA VAL A 318 -2.06 16.73 -9.57
C VAL A 318 -2.27 15.23 -9.63
N LEU A 319 -2.63 14.72 -10.82
CA LEU A 319 -2.70 13.28 -11.07
C LEU A 319 -1.29 12.72 -11.26
N LEU A 320 -0.99 11.64 -10.57
CA LEU A 320 0.26 10.90 -10.63
C LEU A 320 0.06 9.54 -11.27
N GLU A 321 0.99 9.15 -12.13
CA GLU A 321 1.07 7.80 -12.69
C GLU A 321 2.39 7.12 -12.32
N PRO A 322 2.43 5.77 -12.28
CA PRO A 322 3.66 5.04 -12.02
C PRO A 322 4.59 5.06 -13.22
N TYR A 323 5.89 5.08 -12.95
CA TYR A 323 6.96 5.03 -13.96
C TYR A 323 7.83 3.80 -13.74
N TYR A 324 8.29 3.20 -14.84
CA TYR A 324 9.38 2.25 -14.84
C TYR A 324 10.72 2.95 -15.10
N GLN A 325 11.73 2.60 -14.33
CA GLN A 325 13.10 2.68 -14.77
C GLN A 325 13.38 1.45 -15.63
N PHE A 326 13.84 1.66 -16.83
CA PHE A 326 14.15 0.56 -17.75
C PHE A 326 15.63 0.47 -18.09
N ARG A 327 16.07 -0.74 -18.40
CA ARG A 327 17.35 -1.05 -19.03
C ARG A 327 17.09 -1.99 -20.19
N ILE A 328 17.39 -1.52 -21.41
CA ILE A 328 17.21 -2.27 -22.66
C ILE A 328 18.57 -2.59 -23.24
N GLU A 329 18.85 -3.87 -23.47
CA GLU A 329 20.05 -4.38 -24.13
C GLU A 329 19.66 -4.93 -25.48
N LEU A 330 20.23 -4.41 -26.57
CA LEU A 330 19.85 -4.80 -27.93
C LEU A 330 21.01 -4.63 -28.91
N PRO A 331 20.95 -5.32 -30.10
CA PRO A 331 21.92 -5.14 -31.16
C PRO A 331 21.96 -3.68 -31.63
N GLU A 332 23.17 -3.14 -31.86
CA GLU A 332 23.41 -1.74 -32.26
C GLU A 332 22.52 -1.28 -33.42
N GLN A 333 22.23 -2.18 -34.39
CA GLN A 333 21.38 -1.88 -35.53
C GLN A 333 19.92 -1.56 -35.16
N MET A 334 19.47 -1.95 -33.98
CA MET A 334 18.07 -1.78 -33.51
C MET A 334 17.91 -0.57 -32.55
N ILE A 335 19.00 0.08 -32.19
CA ILE A 335 18.97 1.17 -31.19
C ILE A 335 18.09 2.34 -31.63
N GLY A 336 18.15 2.73 -32.91
CA GLY A 336 17.36 3.83 -33.43
C GLY A 336 15.85 3.60 -33.35
N ARG A 337 15.42 2.33 -33.50
CA ARG A 337 14.01 1.97 -33.29
C ARG A 337 13.62 2.11 -31.82
N ALA A 338 14.39 1.52 -30.92
CA ALA A 338 14.12 1.60 -29.48
C ALA A 338 14.05 3.05 -28.97
N MET A 339 14.96 3.91 -29.44
CA MET A 339 14.93 5.36 -29.12
C MET A 339 13.62 6.00 -29.56
N THR A 340 13.21 5.78 -30.81
CA THR A 340 11.96 6.34 -31.34
C THR A 340 10.72 5.78 -30.61
N ASP A 341 10.75 4.51 -30.24
CA ASP A 341 9.65 3.90 -29.48
C ASP A 341 9.55 4.51 -28.07
N ILE A 342 10.67 4.66 -27.36
CA ILE A 342 10.69 5.30 -26.04
C ILE A 342 10.25 6.78 -26.09
N GLU A 343 10.67 7.53 -27.10
CA GLU A 343 10.20 8.92 -27.29
C GLU A 343 8.67 8.98 -27.49
N LYS A 344 8.10 8.07 -28.28
CA LYS A 344 6.65 7.99 -28.46
C LYS A 344 5.90 7.61 -27.19
N MET A 345 6.53 6.83 -26.33
CA MET A 345 6.02 6.43 -25.02
C MET A 345 6.21 7.51 -23.95
N ASN A 346 6.56 8.75 -24.31
CA ASN A 346 6.84 9.84 -23.37
C ASN A 346 7.96 9.51 -22.37
N GLY A 347 8.86 8.61 -22.74
CA GLY A 347 10.01 8.22 -21.92
C GLY A 347 11.23 9.08 -22.18
N THR A 348 12.15 9.06 -21.22
CA THR A 348 13.49 9.64 -21.32
C THR A 348 14.53 8.54 -21.32
N PHE A 349 15.65 8.75 -22.04
CA PHE A 349 16.69 7.71 -22.09
C PHE A 349 18.10 8.29 -22.23
N GLU A 350 19.06 7.48 -21.84
CA GLU A 350 20.49 7.67 -22.06
C GLU A 350 21.05 6.41 -22.75
N ILE A 351 22.07 6.62 -23.60
CA ILE A 351 22.71 5.53 -24.34
C ILE A 351 24.07 5.27 -23.71
N THR A 352 24.31 4.01 -23.40
CA THR A 352 25.62 3.53 -22.96
C THR A 352 26.09 2.44 -23.91
N GLN A 353 27.29 2.58 -24.48
CA GLN A 353 27.87 1.53 -25.30
C GLN A 353 28.31 0.37 -24.43
N ALA A 354 27.78 -0.82 -24.71
CA ALA A 354 28.26 -2.06 -24.09
C ALA A 354 29.36 -2.72 -24.95
N GLN A 355 30.20 -3.53 -24.31
CA GLN A 355 31.18 -4.36 -25.03
C GLN A 355 30.48 -5.47 -25.79
N GLY A 356 30.95 -5.76 -27.01
CA GLY A 356 30.48 -6.93 -27.78
C GLY A 356 29.37 -6.68 -28.81
N GLY A 357 29.19 -5.43 -29.30
CA GLY A 357 28.22 -5.14 -30.39
C GLY A 357 26.77 -5.01 -29.91
N LEU A 358 26.55 -4.93 -28.61
CA LEU A 358 25.30 -4.58 -27.97
C LEU A 358 25.32 -3.11 -27.55
N SER A 359 24.17 -2.47 -27.66
CA SER A 359 23.92 -1.14 -27.10
C SER A 359 22.96 -1.26 -25.91
N VAL A 360 23.14 -0.41 -24.92
CA VAL A 360 22.31 -0.34 -23.73
C VAL A 360 21.62 1.01 -23.68
N LEU A 361 20.29 1.01 -23.61
CA LEU A 361 19.49 2.19 -23.26
C LEU A 361 19.04 2.02 -21.82
N THR A 362 19.24 3.06 -21.03
CA THR A 362 18.67 3.19 -19.69
C THR A 362 17.82 4.45 -19.65
N GLY A 363 16.74 4.43 -18.91
CA GLY A 363 15.88 5.58 -18.85
C GLY A 363 14.63 5.32 -18.02
N ARG A 364 13.64 6.18 -18.20
CA ARG A 364 12.39 6.19 -17.47
C ARG A 364 11.22 6.39 -18.41
N ALA A 365 10.13 5.66 -18.21
CA ALA A 365 8.91 5.80 -19.01
C ALA A 365 7.66 5.44 -18.20
N PRO A 366 6.46 5.98 -18.56
CA PRO A 366 5.19 5.62 -17.93
C PRO A 366 4.91 4.13 -18.03
N VAL A 367 4.39 3.54 -16.94
CA VAL A 367 3.98 2.13 -16.92
C VAL A 367 2.89 1.87 -17.96
N SER A 368 1.96 2.81 -18.14
CA SER A 368 0.86 2.73 -19.10
C SER A 368 1.33 2.43 -20.52
N GLU A 369 2.47 2.98 -20.93
CA GLU A 369 3.03 2.85 -22.26
C GLU A 369 3.97 1.64 -22.42
N MET A 370 4.51 1.14 -21.31
CA MET A 370 5.56 0.11 -21.30
C MET A 370 5.05 -1.33 -21.13
N GLN A 371 3.76 -1.55 -20.87
CA GLN A 371 3.21 -2.86 -20.51
C GLN A 371 3.52 -3.96 -21.55
N ASP A 372 3.30 -3.69 -22.82
CA ASP A 372 3.50 -4.66 -23.91
C ASP A 372 4.87 -4.52 -24.59
N TYR A 373 5.64 -3.49 -24.27
CA TYR A 373 6.92 -3.23 -24.92
C TYR A 373 7.96 -4.36 -24.79
N PRO A 374 8.04 -5.12 -23.70
CA PRO A 374 8.90 -6.31 -23.62
C PRO A 374 8.62 -7.33 -24.72
N LYS A 375 7.34 -7.54 -25.07
CA LYS A 375 6.92 -8.45 -26.16
C LYS A 375 7.36 -7.89 -27.52
N GLU A 376 7.23 -6.58 -27.70
CA GLU A 376 7.66 -5.91 -28.94
C GLU A 376 9.19 -5.96 -29.11
N VAL A 377 9.96 -5.67 -28.04
CA VAL A 377 11.43 -5.77 -28.06
C VAL A 377 11.86 -7.19 -28.44
N ALA A 378 11.28 -8.20 -27.83
CA ALA A 378 11.58 -9.59 -28.19
C ALA A 378 11.25 -9.90 -29.65
N ALA A 379 10.13 -9.40 -30.17
CA ALA A 379 9.68 -9.64 -31.54
C ALA A 379 10.61 -8.99 -32.55
N TYR A 380 10.88 -7.67 -32.48
CA TYR A 380 11.70 -7.01 -33.52
C TYR A 380 13.20 -7.33 -33.40
N THR A 381 13.69 -7.71 -32.22
CA THR A 381 15.05 -8.16 -32.02
C THR A 381 15.22 -9.67 -32.27
N LYS A 382 14.14 -10.39 -32.60
CA LYS A 382 14.13 -11.87 -32.79
C LYS A 382 14.68 -12.62 -31.55
N GLY A 383 14.37 -12.09 -30.35
CA GLY A 383 14.79 -12.67 -29.09
C GLY A 383 16.22 -12.31 -28.62
N PHE A 384 16.95 -11.49 -29.39
CA PHE A 384 18.30 -11.03 -28.98
C PHE A 384 18.25 -9.82 -28.04
N GLY A 385 17.14 -9.07 -28.02
CA GLY A 385 16.94 -7.95 -27.11
C GLY A 385 16.50 -8.42 -25.73
N ARG A 386 16.94 -7.72 -24.70
CA ARG A 386 16.51 -7.91 -23.31
C ARG A 386 16.04 -6.58 -22.74
N ILE A 387 14.97 -6.62 -21.99
CA ILE A 387 14.46 -5.47 -21.28
C ILE A 387 14.29 -5.83 -19.79
N PHE A 388 14.76 -4.95 -18.95
CA PHE A 388 14.61 -5.02 -17.50
C PHE A 388 13.82 -3.81 -17.06
N LEU A 389 12.75 -4.03 -16.33
CA LEU A 389 11.85 -3.00 -15.83
C LEU A 389 11.87 -3.04 -14.29
N THR A 390 12.04 -1.89 -13.67
CA THR A 390 11.96 -1.71 -12.22
C THR A 390 11.07 -0.52 -11.94
N LEU A 391 10.15 -0.63 -10.99
CA LEU A 391 9.31 0.51 -10.61
C LEU A 391 10.18 1.66 -10.05
N ASP A 392 9.98 2.86 -10.58
CA ASP A 392 10.69 4.09 -10.22
C ASP A 392 9.77 5.10 -9.49
N GLY A 393 8.71 4.61 -8.87
CA GLY A 393 7.74 5.42 -8.16
C GLY A 393 6.76 6.15 -9.07
N TYR A 394 6.19 7.24 -8.56
CA TYR A 394 5.15 8.02 -9.22
C TYR A 394 5.66 9.38 -9.67
N ALA A 395 5.10 9.89 -10.77
CA ALA A 395 5.35 11.23 -11.28
C ALA A 395 4.08 11.80 -11.93
N PRO A 396 4.03 13.12 -12.21
CA PRO A 396 2.87 13.72 -12.88
C PRO A 396 2.49 12.96 -14.15
N CYS A 397 1.21 12.66 -14.28
CA CYS A 397 0.67 11.90 -15.39
C CYS A 397 0.83 12.69 -16.72
N HIS A 398 1.43 12.05 -17.72
CA HIS A 398 1.76 12.71 -19.00
C HIS A 398 0.53 13.11 -19.80
N ASN A 399 -0.58 12.39 -19.67
CA ASN A 399 -1.85 12.64 -20.36
C ASN A 399 -3.02 12.80 -19.35
N ALA A 400 -2.78 13.50 -18.23
CA ALA A 400 -3.72 13.62 -17.12
C ALA A 400 -5.14 14.02 -17.54
N ALA A 401 -5.29 14.98 -18.46
CA ALA A 401 -6.62 15.44 -18.90
C ALA A 401 -7.45 14.31 -19.55
N GLU A 402 -6.81 13.48 -20.39
CA GLU A 402 -7.49 12.35 -21.04
C GLU A 402 -7.90 11.29 -20.02
N VAL A 403 -7.04 11.02 -19.04
CA VAL A 403 -7.31 10.03 -17.98
C VAL A 403 -8.44 10.50 -17.09
N ILE A 404 -8.44 11.77 -16.66
CA ILE A 404 -9.50 12.36 -15.84
C ILE A 404 -10.84 12.29 -16.56
N ASP A 405 -10.88 12.69 -17.82
CA ASP A 405 -12.10 12.64 -18.63
C ASP A 405 -12.61 11.19 -18.82
N ALA A 406 -11.70 10.24 -19.03
CA ALA A 406 -12.06 8.83 -19.21
C ALA A 406 -12.61 8.18 -17.93
N ILE A 407 -12.06 8.52 -16.76
CA ILE A 407 -12.53 8.02 -15.46
C ILE A 407 -13.85 8.72 -15.09
N GLY A 408 -13.97 10.02 -15.34
CA GLY A 408 -15.20 10.79 -15.13
C GLY A 408 -15.66 10.82 -13.68
N TYR A 409 -14.72 10.84 -12.71
CA TYR A 409 -15.05 10.87 -11.29
C TYR A 409 -15.65 12.21 -10.87
N ASP A 410 -16.80 12.18 -10.23
CA ASP A 410 -17.52 13.36 -9.72
C ASP A 410 -17.28 13.52 -8.21
N ALA A 411 -16.33 14.38 -7.87
CA ALA A 411 -15.93 14.64 -6.49
C ALA A 411 -16.99 15.37 -5.66
N GLU A 412 -17.85 16.17 -6.29
CA GLU A 412 -18.90 16.92 -5.59
C GLU A 412 -20.07 16.03 -5.18
N HIS A 413 -20.37 15.03 -5.98
CA HIS A 413 -21.52 14.13 -5.75
C HIS A 413 -21.12 12.79 -5.12
N ASP A 414 -19.87 12.59 -4.74
CA ASP A 414 -19.43 11.40 -4.02
C ASP A 414 -19.99 11.39 -2.58
N THR A 415 -21.07 10.66 -2.37
CA THR A 415 -21.75 10.55 -1.07
C THR A 415 -20.92 9.78 -0.03
N ALA A 416 -19.99 8.95 -0.45
CA ALA A 416 -19.09 8.23 0.44
C ALA A 416 -17.95 9.13 0.98
N ASN A 417 -17.60 10.19 0.22
CA ASN A 417 -16.58 11.17 0.57
C ASN A 417 -17.14 12.60 0.41
N PRO A 418 -18.10 13.01 1.24
CA PRO A 418 -18.78 14.30 1.07
C PRO A 418 -17.82 15.46 1.26
N SER A 419 -17.83 16.42 0.32
CA SER A 419 -17.02 17.64 0.34
C SER A 419 -17.62 18.75 1.17
N GLY A 420 -18.96 18.79 1.31
CA GLY A 420 -19.65 19.80 2.11
C GLY A 420 -19.69 19.47 3.60
N SER A 421 -19.89 20.48 4.44
CA SER A 421 -20.00 20.38 5.89
C SER A 421 -21.44 20.52 6.36
N VAL A 422 -21.73 20.02 7.56
CA VAL A 422 -23.06 20.09 8.17
C VAL A 422 -23.05 21.08 9.34
N PHE A 423 -23.82 22.14 9.22
CA PHE A 423 -24.02 23.18 10.24
C PHE A 423 -25.42 23.11 10.83
N CYS A 424 -25.66 23.77 11.95
CA CYS A 424 -26.96 23.82 12.62
C CYS A 424 -27.41 25.26 12.79
N ALA A 425 -28.64 25.56 12.34
CA ALA A 425 -29.30 26.81 12.63
C ALA A 425 -30.72 26.54 13.12
N HIS A 426 -31.12 27.21 14.19
CA HIS A 426 -32.46 27.11 14.80
C HIS A 426 -32.89 25.65 15.12
N GLY A 427 -31.92 24.79 15.45
CA GLY A 427 -32.16 23.39 15.78
C GLY A 427 -32.35 22.46 14.57
N ALA A 428 -32.08 22.91 13.35
CA ALA A 428 -32.08 22.11 12.14
C ALA A 428 -30.70 22.07 11.49
N GLY A 429 -30.23 20.89 11.17
CA GLY A 429 -28.99 20.71 10.40
C GLY A 429 -29.18 21.08 8.93
N PHE A 430 -28.21 21.72 8.32
CA PHE A 430 -28.19 22.02 6.90
C PHE A 430 -26.78 21.81 6.33
N THR A 431 -26.67 21.42 5.07
CA THR A 431 -25.38 21.18 4.41
C THR A 431 -24.91 22.46 3.74
N VAL A 432 -23.66 22.82 3.95
CA VAL A 432 -22.95 23.91 3.28
C VAL A 432 -21.97 23.31 2.28
N PRO A 433 -22.00 23.73 1.00
CA PRO A 433 -21.07 23.21 0.00
C PRO A 433 -19.61 23.60 0.32
N TRP A 434 -18.66 22.84 -0.20
CA TRP A 434 -17.24 22.96 0.13
C TRP A 434 -16.66 24.37 -0.05
N ASN A 435 -17.09 25.11 -1.07
CA ASN A 435 -16.62 26.45 -1.38
C ASN A 435 -17.16 27.54 -0.44
N GLU A 436 -18.17 27.24 0.38
CA GLU A 436 -18.76 28.18 1.33
C GLU A 436 -18.46 27.80 2.79
N VAL A 437 -17.83 26.67 3.06
CA VAL A 437 -17.57 26.16 4.43
C VAL A 437 -16.81 27.18 5.28
N LYS A 438 -15.81 27.84 4.72
CA LYS A 438 -14.99 28.83 5.42
C LYS A 438 -15.74 30.10 5.85
N GLU A 439 -16.86 30.43 5.17
CA GLU A 439 -17.72 31.55 5.56
C GLU A 439 -18.58 31.21 6.78
N HIS A 440 -18.75 29.92 7.11
CA HIS A 440 -19.61 29.42 8.19
C HIS A 440 -18.82 28.81 9.35
N MET A 441 -17.50 28.65 9.26
CA MET A 441 -16.66 28.05 10.30
C MET A 441 -16.72 28.84 11.62
N HIS A 442 -16.57 28.14 12.75
CA HIS A 442 -16.67 28.69 14.08
C HIS A 442 -15.30 28.99 14.74
N VAL A 443 -14.23 28.50 14.14
CA VAL A 443 -12.84 28.76 14.54
C VAL A 443 -12.19 29.60 13.46
N GLU A 444 -11.38 30.60 13.82
CA GLU A 444 -10.63 31.40 12.83
C GLU A 444 -9.66 30.50 12.05
N GLY A 445 -9.63 30.67 10.72
CA GLY A 445 -8.76 29.95 9.80
C GLY A 445 -7.29 30.36 9.88
N TRP A 446 -6.46 29.60 9.17
CA TRP A 446 -5.01 29.83 9.04
C TRP A 446 -4.69 30.95 8.08
#